data_fb263cb7d13338f1cbbe734ce8ea8ec3
#
_entry.id   fb263cb7d13338f1cbbe734ce8ea8ec3
#
_cell.length_a   1.000
_cell.length_b   1.000
_cell.length_c   1.000
_cell.angle_alpha   90.00
_cell.angle_beta   90.00
_cell.angle_gamma   90.00
#
_symmetry.space_group_name_H-M   'P 1'
#
loop_
_entity.id
_entity.type
_entity.pdbx_description
1 polymer ?
#
loop_
_entity_poly.entity_id
_entity_poly.type
_entity_poly.pdbx_seq_one_letter_code
_entity_poly.pdbx_strand_id
1 'polypeptide(L)'
;MSINHRQRLPDIDPEETDEWLEALRSVVDAHGVERARLLLHELMAESEDLDVEIAPISKTPYVNTISWDQQPPYPGDLDTEREIQNSILWNSAVMVSDANRRLDGIGGHISTYASSSTLYEVGFNHVFRGKDSNGIGDALYIQGHGSPGIYARAFLEGRLTREQLANFRQEAFADGLSSYPHPRLMADFWEYPTVSMGLGPLGAVMHARFWKYLHNRGLADTSESTVFAFLGDGEMDEPESIAAIAVAGREKLDNLITIVNCNLQRLDGPVRGNAKIVQELEGLYRGAGWEVFKVLWDSNWDRLFAQDRDGLLLARLEEITDGDFQRMSTLEPAEFRNELFAGNPKLVEMGQNISDQEIGLLRRGGHDPIKVWSAYHAAKQSDKPAVILAHTVKGWGIDSFEARNTTHQKKKMSLEDLKQYRDDLGVTVADENLENDPFHEFEEDSDALAYLHQRRNELGGYLPSRLSPNIAEALPANETYAAFDEGTPEGQEVSTTMVFVRLLRNLMKSDIGEKVVPIIPDEGRTFGMDPLFSEFGIYSSFGQLYTPVDHKMLMNYKESTSGQILEEGISEANSIASWIASATSYSHAGIPTLPFYVFYSMFGFQRVNDQIWAAADARAVSYTHLRAHET
;
A
#
# COMPACT_ATOMS: atom_id res chain seq x y z
N MET A 1 3.64 36.16 -23.99
CA MET A 1 3.42 35.31 -25.19
C MET A 1 2.95 33.97 -24.67
N SER A 2 1.64 33.70 -24.71
CA SER A 2 1.10 32.40 -24.32
C SER A 2 1.33 31.42 -25.49
N ILE A 3 2.08 30.36 -25.22
CA ILE A 3 2.30 29.29 -26.18
C ILE A 3 0.98 28.51 -26.26
N ASN A 4 0.31 28.65 -27.38
CA ASN A 4 -0.97 28.02 -27.66
C ASN A 4 -0.72 26.54 -28.05
N HIS A 5 -0.61 25.65 -27.05
CA HIS A 5 -0.56 24.20 -27.27
C HIS A 5 -1.97 23.61 -27.46
N ARG A 6 -2.71 24.09 -28.47
CA ARG A 6 -3.87 23.36 -28.97
C ARG A 6 -3.35 22.25 -29.88
N GLN A 7 -3.36 21.00 -29.41
CA GLN A 7 -3.31 19.84 -30.32
C GLN A 7 -4.50 20.01 -31.29
N ARG A 8 -4.19 20.24 -32.55
CA ARG A 8 -5.22 20.31 -33.59
C ARG A 8 -5.64 18.88 -33.95
N LEU A 9 -6.62 18.37 -33.22
CA LEU A 9 -7.42 17.27 -33.74
C LEU A 9 -8.20 17.78 -34.97
N PRO A 10 -8.48 16.93 -35.97
CA PRO A 10 -9.33 17.30 -37.08
C PRO A 10 -10.70 17.67 -36.53
N ASP A 11 -11.09 18.94 -36.71
CA ASP A 11 -12.40 19.44 -36.30
C ASP A 11 -13.36 19.24 -37.46
N ILE A 12 -14.39 18.41 -37.23
CA ILE A 12 -15.40 18.07 -38.24
C ILE A 12 -16.57 19.06 -38.27
N ASP A 13 -16.73 19.87 -37.21
CA ASP A 13 -17.71 20.93 -37.08
C ASP A 13 -17.17 22.13 -36.30
N PRO A 14 -16.43 23.03 -36.96
CA PRO A 14 -15.85 24.19 -36.27
C PRO A 14 -16.89 25.19 -35.74
N GLU A 15 -18.12 25.23 -36.32
CA GLU A 15 -19.18 26.12 -35.84
C GLU A 15 -19.71 25.64 -34.48
N GLU A 16 -19.97 24.32 -34.30
CA GLU A 16 -20.37 23.73 -33.04
C GLU A 16 -19.26 23.91 -31.96
N THR A 17 -18.01 23.73 -32.35
CA THR A 17 -16.88 23.95 -31.45
C THR A 17 -16.82 25.39 -30.93
N ASP A 18 -17.06 26.38 -31.81
CA ASP A 18 -17.07 27.79 -31.42
C ASP A 18 -18.27 28.12 -30.53
N GLU A 19 -19.44 27.52 -30.74
CA GLU A 19 -20.63 27.67 -29.87
C GLU A 19 -20.33 27.15 -28.44
N TRP A 20 -19.70 25.97 -28.29
CA TRP A 20 -19.30 25.44 -27.00
C TRP A 20 -18.30 26.35 -26.26
N LEU A 21 -17.33 26.90 -26.98
CA LEU A 21 -16.35 27.83 -26.42
C LEU A 21 -16.97 29.16 -26.00
N GLU A 22 -17.95 29.67 -26.76
CA GLU A 22 -18.69 30.90 -26.44
C GLU A 22 -19.63 30.67 -25.23
N ALA A 23 -20.28 29.52 -25.13
CA ALA A 23 -21.09 29.14 -23.99
C ALA A 23 -20.24 29.10 -22.69
N LEU A 24 -19.05 28.49 -22.73
CA LEU A 24 -18.13 28.47 -21.58
C LEU A 24 -17.71 29.90 -21.18
N ARG A 25 -17.35 30.75 -22.13
CA ARG A 25 -17.01 32.17 -21.84
C ARG A 25 -18.20 32.91 -21.20
N SER A 26 -19.39 32.71 -21.70
CA SER A 26 -20.62 33.31 -21.16
C SER A 26 -20.88 32.86 -19.71
N VAL A 27 -20.61 31.62 -19.38
CA VAL A 27 -20.68 31.12 -17.98
C VAL A 27 -19.68 31.81 -17.09
N VAL A 28 -18.42 31.97 -17.55
CA VAL A 28 -17.39 32.70 -16.79
C VAL A 28 -17.81 34.14 -16.55
N ASP A 29 -18.31 34.82 -17.58
CA ASP A 29 -18.70 36.23 -17.49
C ASP A 29 -19.95 36.44 -16.62
N ALA A 30 -20.92 35.54 -16.65
CA ALA A 30 -22.18 35.67 -15.92
C ALA A 30 -22.13 35.12 -14.49
N HIS A 31 -21.35 34.06 -14.24
CA HIS A 31 -21.37 33.27 -13.00
C HIS A 31 -19.99 33.05 -12.37
N GLY A 32 -18.94 33.52 -13.01
CA GLY A 32 -17.57 33.43 -12.51
C GLY A 32 -16.87 32.09 -12.79
N VAL A 33 -15.57 32.06 -12.50
CA VAL A 33 -14.66 30.94 -12.81
C VAL A 33 -15.07 29.66 -12.09
N GLU A 34 -15.58 29.75 -10.87
CA GLU A 34 -15.95 28.57 -10.06
C GLU A 34 -17.13 27.79 -10.68
N ARG A 35 -18.12 28.50 -11.21
CA ARG A 35 -19.23 27.84 -11.93
C ARG A 35 -18.75 27.16 -13.23
N ALA A 36 -17.86 27.82 -13.96
CA ALA A 36 -17.27 27.24 -15.16
C ALA A 36 -16.44 25.98 -14.84
N ARG A 37 -15.69 26.01 -13.73
CA ARG A 37 -14.93 24.85 -13.25
C ARG A 37 -15.85 23.66 -12.93
N LEU A 38 -16.95 23.91 -12.21
CA LEU A 38 -17.92 22.85 -11.92
C LEU A 38 -18.49 22.24 -13.20
N LEU A 39 -18.90 23.08 -14.18
CA LEU A 39 -19.44 22.56 -15.44
C LEU A 39 -18.41 21.74 -16.22
N LEU A 40 -17.15 22.14 -16.23
CA LEU A 40 -16.09 21.35 -16.86
C LEU A 40 -15.88 20.01 -16.15
N HIS A 41 -15.99 19.96 -14.83
CA HIS A 41 -15.93 18.71 -14.09
C HIS A 41 -17.09 17.77 -14.43
N GLU A 42 -18.32 18.29 -14.49
CA GLU A 42 -19.51 17.51 -14.89
C GLU A 42 -19.38 16.97 -16.32
N LEU A 43 -18.90 17.79 -17.27
CA LEU A 43 -18.64 17.35 -18.64
C LEU A 43 -17.54 16.28 -18.72
N MET A 44 -16.55 16.36 -17.88
CA MET A 44 -15.48 15.35 -17.81
C MET A 44 -16.01 14.03 -17.22
N ALA A 45 -16.84 14.09 -16.19
CA ALA A 45 -17.49 12.89 -15.64
C ALA A 45 -18.41 12.23 -16.68
N GLU A 46 -19.23 13.01 -17.37
CA GLU A 46 -20.08 12.51 -18.44
C GLU A 46 -19.27 11.91 -19.60
N SER A 47 -18.08 12.46 -19.87
CA SER A 47 -17.21 11.91 -20.92
C SER A 47 -16.62 10.53 -20.55
N GLU A 48 -16.37 10.28 -19.28
CA GLU A 48 -15.95 8.95 -18.79
C GLU A 48 -17.11 7.94 -18.96
N ASP A 49 -18.33 8.33 -18.63
CA ASP A 49 -19.53 7.49 -18.81
C ASP A 49 -19.83 7.18 -20.29
N LEU A 50 -19.38 8.03 -21.19
CA LEU A 50 -19.54 7.88 -22.65
C LEU A 50 -18.31 7.24 -23.33
N ASP A 51 -17.34 6.69 -22.59
CA ASP A 51 -16.09 6.14 -23.13
C ASP A 51 -15.27 7.13 -24.01
N VAL A 52 -15.39 8.43 -23.74
CA VAL A 52 -14.60 9.45 -24.43
C VAL A 52 -13.27 9.64 -23.72
N GLU A 53 -12.18 9.14 -24.30
CA GLU A 53 -10.83 9.33 -23.75
C GLU A 53 -10.43 10.82 -23.73
N ILE A 54 -10.38 11.41 -22.54
CA ILE A 54 -9.77 12.72 -22.32
C ILE A 54 -8.43 12.53 -21.58
N ALA A 55 -7.51 13.48 -21.75
CA ALA A 55 -6.28 13.50 -20.97
C ALA A 55 -6.61 13.48 -19.47
N PRO A 56 -5.98 12.61 -18.67
CA PRO A 56 -6.36 12.40 -17.28
C PRO A 56 -6.33 13.70 -16.47
N ILE A 57 -7.41 13.94 -15.73
CA ILE A 57 -7.47 15.03 -14.75
C ILE A 57 -6.46 14.72 -13.66
N SER A 58 -5.45 15.54 -13.53
CA SER A 58 -4.39 15.31 -12.54
C SER A 58 -4.84 15.52 -11.10
N LYS A 59 -5.91 16.26 -10.86
CA LYS A 59 -6.44 16.58 -9.52
C LYS A 59 -7.94 16.82 -9.57
N THR A 60 -8.67 16.24 -8.63
CA THR A 60 -10.10 16.49 -8.41
C THR A 60 -10.30 17.39 -7.18
N PRO A 61 -11.51 17.96 -6.95
CA PRO A 61 -11.79 18.76 -5.76
C PRO A 61 -11.43 18.05 -4.45
N TYR A 62 -11.14 18.81 -3.40
CA TYR A 62 -10.71 18.28 -2.09
C TYR A 62 -11.88 17.73 -1.27
N VAL A 63 -12.57 16.74 -1.84
CA VAL A 63 -13.70 16.00 -1.24
C VAL A 63 -13.49 14.50 -1.38
N ASN A 64 -14.35 13.71 -0.73
CA ASN A 64 -14.36 12.27 -0.92
C ASN A 64 -14.68 11.93 -2.37
N THR A 65 -13.98 10.94 -2.93
CA THR A 65 -14.25 10.47 -4.30
C THR A 65 -15.64 9.85 -4.42
N ILE A 66 -16.05 9.10 -3.39
CA ILE A 66 -17.39 8.48 -3.34
C ILE A 66 -18.28 9.38 -2.50
N SER A 67 -19.31 9.94 -3.14
CA SER A 67 -20.29 10.78 -2.46
C SER A 67 -21.19 9.96 -1.54
N TRP A 68 -21.80 10.61 -0.55
CA TRP A 68 -22.61 9.94 0.47
C TRP A 68 -23.78 9.13 -0.09
N ASP A 69 -24.36 9.54 -1.21
CA ASP A 69 -25.48 8.88 -1.90
C ASP A 69 -25.05 7.69 -2.79
N GLN A 70 -23.74 7.55 -3.05
CA GLN A 70 -23.15 6.45 -3.83
C GLN A 70 -22.51 5.36 -2.94
N GLN A 71 -22.52 5.54 -1.61
CA GLN A 71 -21.92 4.60 -0.70
C GLN A 71 -22.71 3.28 -0.64
N PRO A 72 -22.03 2.11 -0.74
CA PRO A 72 -22.67 0.84 -0.48
C PRO A 72 -23.05 0.71 1.00
N PRO A 73 -24.10 -0.07 1.33
CA PRO A 73 -24.42 -0.36 2.71
C PRO A 73 -23.22 -0.95 3.46
N TYR A 74 -23.00 -0.52 4.70
CA TYR A 74 -21.98 -1.12 5.54
C TYR A 74 -22.36 -2.57 5.89
N PRO A 75 -21.45 -3.55 5.73
CA PRO A 75 -21.80 -4.97 5.85
C PRO A 75 -21.74 -5.52 7.28
N GLY A 76 -21.26 -4.72 8.25
CA GLY A 76 -20.97 -5.15 9.62
C GLY A 76 -21.84 -4.48 10.68
N ASP A 77 -21.58 -4.86 11.93
CA ASP A 77 -22.14 -4.22 13.12
C ASP A 77 -21.17 -3.16 13.66
N LEU A 78 -21.50 -1.89 13.44
CA LEU A 78 -20.63 -0.76 13.79
C LEU A 78 -20.35 -0.63 15.30
N ASP A 79 -21.27 -1.05 16.16
CA ASP A 79 -21.10 -0.92 17.61
C ASP A 79 -20.17 -2.02 18.12
N THR A 80 -20.37 -3.26 17.69
CA THR A 80 -19.48 -4.39 18.02
C THR A 80 -18.08 -4.17 17.46
N GLU A 81 -17.97 -3.68 16.22
CA GLU A 81 -16.65 -3.40 15.60
C GLU A 81 -15.92 -2.25 16.29
N ARG A 82 -16.64 -1.24 16.78
CA ARG A 82 -16.06 -0.17 17.58
C ARG A 82 -15.51 -0.70 18.91
N GLU A 83 -16.21 -1.60 19.59
CA GLU A 83 -15.74 -2.24 20.81
C GLU A 83 -14.45 -3.03 20.58
N ILE A 84 -14.42 -3.81 19.49
CA ILE A 84 -13.21 -4.56 19.08
C ILE A 84 -12.06 -3.61 18.77
N GLN A 85 -12.29 -2.58 17.95
CA GLN A 85 -11.28 -1.58 17.59
C GLN A 85 -10.73 -0.86 18.81
N ASN A 86 -11.58 -0.47 19.75
CA ASN A 86 -11.18 0.19 21.00
C ASN A 86 -10.29 -0.71 21.85
N SER A 87 -10.62 -2.00 21.94
CA SER A 87 -9.81 -2.99 22.65
C SER A 87 -8.43 -3.20 22.00
N ILE A 88 -8.36 -3.18 20.66
CA ILE A 88 -7.10 -3.24 19.91
C ILE A 88 -6.27 -1.97 20.12
N LEU A 89 -6.90 -0.80 20.03
CA LEU A 89 -6.25 0.50 20.29
C LEU A 89 -5.66 0.53 21.69
N TRP A 90 -6.42 0.11 22.70
CA TRP A 90 -5.95 0.00 24.06
C TRP A 90 -4.72 -0.91 24.16
N ASN A 91 -4.84 -2.17 23.75
CA ASN A 91 -3.77 -3.15 23.86
C ASN A 91 -2.49 -2.73 23.11
N SER A 92 -2.63 -2.11 21.95
CA SER A 92 -1.49 -1.60 21.17
C SER A 92 -0.74 -0.48 21.89
N ALA A 93 -1.46 0.45 22.52
CA ALA A 93 -0.89 1.57 23.24
C ALA A 93 -0.22 1.13 24.56
N VAL A 94 -0.91 0.30 25.35
CA VAL A 94 -0.36 -0.19 26.62
C VAL A 94 0.82 -1.12 26.43
N MET A 95 0.84 -1.95 25.39
CA MET A 95 1.99 -2.80 25.06
C MET A 95 3.27 -1.98 24.86
N VAL A 96 3.21 -0.92 24.07
CA VAL A 96 4.35 -0.03 23.83
C VAL A 96 4.71 0.75 25.11
N SER A 97 3.71 1.29 25.81
CA SER A 97 3.91 2.09 27.02
C SER A 97 4.51 1.25 28.16
N ASP A 98 4.01 0.04 28.39
CA ASP A 98 4.49 -0.89 29.42
C ASP A 98 5.91 -1.35 29.13
N ALA A 99 6.23 -1.74 27.88
CA ALA A 99 7.58 -2.12 27.50
C ALA A 99 8.61 -1.00 27.77
N ASN A 100 8.27 0.26 27.43
CA ASN A 100 9.15 1.41 27.69
C ASN A 100 9.20 1.81 29.17
N ARG A 101 8.21 1.46 29.98
CA ARG A 101 8.25 1.66 31.43
C ARG A 101 9.23 0.67 32.09
N ARG A 102 9.20 -0.58 31.64
CA ARG A 102 10.05 -1.67 32.19
C ARG A 102 11.47 -1.62 31.68
N LEU A 103 11.68 -1.27 30.40
CA LEU A 103 12.99 -1.26 29.75
C LEU A 103 13.20 0.09 29.06
N ASP A 104 14.17 0.86 29.55
CA ASP A 104 14.49 2.15 28.94
C ASP A 104 15.08 1.97 27.53
N GLY A 105 14.61 2.79 26.59
CA GLY A 105 15.11 2.78 25.22
C GLY A 105 14.56 1.66 24.30
N ILE A 106 13.60 0.82 24.75
CA ILE A 106 13.04 -0.25 23.92
C ILE A 106 12.32 0.28 22.66
N GLY A 107 11.74 1.46 22.75
CA GLY A 107 11.11 2.14 21.62
C GLY A 107 9.72 1.60 21.28
N GLY A 108 9.30 1.76 20.01
CA GLY A 108 7.96 1.44 19.51
C GLY A 108 7.15 2.68 19.17
N HIS A 109 6.00 2.49 18.55
CA HIS A 109 5.14 3.57 18.06
C HIS A 109 3.68 3.29 18.46
N ILE A 110 3.05 4.26 19.12
CA ILE A 110 1.63 4.23 19.48
C ILE A 110 0.80 4.90 18.38
N SER A 111 1.27 6.05 17.93
CA SER A 111 0.50 7.00 17.13
C SER A 111 0.18 6.54 15.70
N THR A 112 0.99 5.66 15.10
CA THR A 112 0.78 5.23 13.72
C THR A 112 -0.41 4.29 13.61
N TYR A 113 -0.48 3.28 14.49
CA TYR A 113 -1.65 2.41 14.48
C TYR A 113 -2.92 3.18 14.90
N ALA A 114 -2.84 4.04 15.89
CA ALA A 114 -3.97 4.88 16.30
C ALA A 114 -4.56 5.65 15.11
N SER A 115 -3.71 6.22 14.23
CA SER A 115 -4.18 6.92 13.03
C SER A 115 -4.74 6.01 11.94
N SER A 116 -4.28 4.77 11.82
CA SER A 116 -4.65 3.83 10.76
C SER A 116 -5.60 2.71 11.20
N SER A 117 -6.02 2.70 12.45
CA SER A 117 -6.80 1.60 13.03
C SER A 117 -8.06 1.27 12.23
N THR A 118 -8.87 2.26 11.86
CA THR A 118 -10.09 2.04 11.06
C THR A 118 -9.77 1.45 9.69
N LEU A 119 -8.63 1.88 9.07
CA LEU A 119 -8.20 1.34 7.77
C LEU A 119 -7.88 -0.15 7.86
N TYR A 120 -7.21 -0.58 8.94
CA TYR A 120 -6.93 -2.00 9.18
C TYR A 120 -8.18 -2.78 9.58
N GLU A 121 -8.96 -2.26 10.54
CA GLU A 121 -10.08 -3.02 11.10
C GLU A 121 -11.20 -3.27 10.08
N VAL A 122 -11.56 -2.28 9.26
CA VAL A 122 -12.51 -2.49 8.14
C VAL A 122 -11.95 -3.52 7.16
N GLY A 123 -10.65 -3.46 6.87
CA GLY A 123 -9.98 -4.44 6.01
C GLY A 123 -10.04 -5.86 6.58
N PHE A 124 -9.68 -6.05 7.84
CA PHE A 124 -9.71 -7.36 8.51
C PHE A 124 -11.12 -7.92 8.67
N ASN A 125 -12.12 -7.07 8.90
CA ASN A 125 -13.49 -7.51 9.13
C ASN A 125 -14.24 -7.80 7.81
N HIS A 126 -13.89 -7.16 6.69
CA HIS A 126 -14.73 -7.20 5.49
C HIS A 126 -14.01 -7.46 4.16
N VAL A 127 -12.68 -7.34 4.10
CA VAL A 127 -11.96 -7.29 2.82
C VAL A 127 -10.89 -8.36 2.69
N PHE A 128 -9.97 -8.45 3.66
CA PHE A 128 -8.76 -9.27 3.52
C PHE A 128 -9.05 -10.76 3.67
N ARG A 129 -8.77 -11.51 2.61
CA ARG A 129 -9.03 -12.96 2.56
C ARG A 129 -7.85 -13.75 3.11
N GLY A 130 -8.14 -14.66 4.04
CA GLY A 130 -7.18 -15.61 4.60
C GLY A 130 -6.83 -16.74 3.61
N LYS A 131 -5.96 -17.64 4.05
CA LYS A 131 -5.38 -18.72 3.23
C LYS A 131 -6.05 -20.08 3.42
N ASP A 132 -7.07 -20.19 4.25
CA ASP A 132 -7.74 -21.46 4.60
C ASP A 132 -8.84 -21.82 3.62
N SER A 133 -9.33 -20.88 2.86
CA SER A 133 -10.34 -21.08 1.86
C SER A 133 -9.69 -21.30 0.50
N ASN A 134 -10.26 -22.06 -0.35
CA ASN A 134 -10.02 -22.39 -1.75
C ASN A 134 -9.05 -21.50 -2.55
N GLY A 135 -7.87 -21.15 -2.01
CA GLY A 135 -6.91 -20.32 -2.73
C GLY A 135 -5.75 -19.81 -1.87
N ILE A 136 -4.95 -18.97 -2.50
CA ILE A 136 -3.71 -18.38 -1.93
C ILE A 136 -4.04 -17.31 -0.88
N GLY A 137 -5.28 -16.78 -0.86
CA GLY A 137 -5.67 -15.64 -0.03
C GLY A 137 -5.09 -14.33 -0.54
N ASP A 138 -5.12 -13.30 0.29
CA ASP A 138 -4.57 -11.98 -0.02
C ASP A 138 -3.21 -11.78 0.66
N ALA A 139 -2.40 -10.88 0.11
CA ALA A 139 -1.11 -10.48 0.68
C ALA A 139 -1.22 -9.11 1.36
N LEU A 140 -0.72 -9.01 2.59
CA LEU A 140 -0.75 -7.77 3.37
C LEU A 140 0.66 -7.25 3.63
N TYR A 141 1.05 -6.15 3.00
CA TYR A 141 2.23 -5.37 3.33
C TYR A 141 1.85 -4.35 4.42
N ILE A 142 2.02 -4.76 5.66
CA ILE A 142 1.68 -3.94 6.83
C ILE A 142 2.72 -2.85 7.01
N GLN A 143 2.29 -1.59 7.20
CA GLN A 143 3.21 -0.51 7.56
C GLN A 143 3.95 -0.86 8.85
N GLY A 144 5.28 -0.86 8.84
CA GLY A 144 6.11 -1.33 9.96
C GLY A 144 5.76 -0.68 11.31
N HIS A 145 5.51 0.63 11.32
CA HIS A 145 5.10 1.38 12.50
C HIS A 145 3.69 1.04 13.01
N GLY A 146 2.86 0.36 12.21
CA GLY A 146 1.53 -0.13 12.58
C GLY A 146 1.52 -1.50 13.27
N SER A 147 2.66 -2.19 13.33
CA SER A 147 2.75 -3.55 13.88
C SER A 147 2.18 -3.73 15.30
N PRO A 148 2.25 -2.75 16.24
CA PRO A 148 1.64 -2.92 17.55
C PRO A 148 0.14 -3.23 17.51
N GLY A 149 -0.62 -2.63 16.61
CA GLY A 149 -2.05 -2.93 16.47
C GLY A 149 -2.30 -4.32 15.91
N ILE A 150 -1.46 -4.79 14.99
CA ILE A 150 -1.57 -6.14 14.44
C ILE A 150 -1.30 -7.19 15.54
N TYR A 151 -0.32 -6.95 16.40
CA TYR A 151 -0.09 -7.81 17.57
C TYR A 151 -1.26 -7.78 18.54
N ALA A 152 -1.79 -6.59 18.83
CA ALA A 152 -2.96 -6.44 19.71
C ALA A 152 -4.19 -7.18 19.18
N ARG A 153 -4.45 -7.09 17.86
CA ARG A 153 -5.52 -7.85 17.21
C ARG A 153 -5.27 -9.36 17.30
N ALA A 154 -4.08 -9.82 16.96
CA ALA A 154 -3.73 -11.24 17.01
C ALA A 154 -3.80 -11.82 18.44
N PHE A 155 -3.57 -11.00 19.46
CA PHE A 155 -3.78 -11.35 20.86
C PHE A 155 -5.26 -11.56 21.16
N LEU A 156 -6.13 -10.65 20.77
CA LEU A 156 -7.59 -10.82 20.93
C LEU A 156 -8.14 -12.01 20.11
N GLU A 157 -7.49 -12.34 19.00
CA GLU A 157 -7.77 -13.55 18.20
C GLU A 157 -7.25 -14.85 18.86
N GLY A 158 -6.58 -14.80 20.02
CA GLY A 158 -5.99 -15.96 20.71
C GLY A 158 -4.75 -16.54 20.04
N ARG A 159 -4.12 -15.81 19.12
CA ARG A 159 -2.94 -16.23 18.34
C ARG A 159 -1.61 -15.83 18.99
N LEU A 160 -1.64 -14.85 19.85
CA LEU A 160 -0.49 -14.40 20.65
C LEU A 160 -0.87 -14.46 22.13
N THR A 161 0.13 -14.67 22.97
CA THR A 161 -0.07 -14.74 24.42
C THR A 161 0.17 -13.38 25.08
N ARG A 162 -0.38 -13.20 26.27
CA ARG A 162 -0.14 -12.06 27.14
C ARG A 162 1.35 -11.86 27.43
N GLU A 163 2.09 -12.95 27.62
CA GLU A 163 3.53 -12.92 27.84
C GLU A 163 4.29 -12.40 26.61
N GLN A 164 3.89 -12.81 25.41
CA GLN A 164 4.47 -12.30 24.17
C GLN A 164 4.25 -10.79 24.02
N LEU A 165 3.03 -10.29 24.29
CA LEU A 165 2.77 -8.85 24.28
C LEU A 165 3.64 -8.11 25.31
N ALA A 166 3.73 -8.65 26.53
CA ALA A 166 4.55 -8.10 27.58
C ALA A 166 6.05 -8.04 27.20
N ASN A 167 6.52 -8.95 26.34
CA ASN A 167 7.88 -9.01 25.80
C ASN A 167 8.00 -8.33 24.42
N PHE A 168 7.23 -7.27 24.17
CA PHE A 168 7.34 -6.48 22.94
C PHE A 168 8.78 -5.99 22.70
N ARG A 169 9.30 -6.22 21.49
CA ARG A 169 10.67 -5.89 21.06
C ARG A 169 11.80 -6.60 21.86
N GLN A 170 11.51 -7.76 22.39
CA GLN A 170 12.47 -8.57 23.14
C GLN A 170 12.72 -9.95 22.52
N GLU A 171 12.48 -10.08 21.24
CA GLU A 171 12.64 -11.32 20.45
C GLU A 171 14.03 -11.95 20.56
N ALA A 172 15.06 -11.17 20.86
CA ALA A 172 16.42 -11.65 21.00
C ALA A 172 16.73 -12.26 22.39
N PHE A 173 15.92 -11.97 23.40
CA PHE A 173 16.19 -12.30 24.80
C PHE A 173 15.08 -13.11 25.48
N ALA A 174 13.89 -13.11 24.88
CA ALA A 174 12.71 -13.78 25.41
C ALA A 174 11.84 -14.31 24.27
N ASP A 175 10.79 -15.06 24.58
CA ASP A 175 9.70 -15.35 23.62
C ASP A 175 8.88 -14.06 23.45
N GLY A 176 9.37 -13.15 22.64
CA GLY A 176 8.87 -11.81 22.46
C GLY A 176 8.53 -11.49 21.00
N LEU A 177 7.89 -10.32 20.82
CA LEU A 177 7.44 -9.87 19.51
C LEU A 177 8.55 -9.07 18.81
N SER A 178 8.69 -9.25 17.50
CA SER A 178 9.65 -8.50 16.70
C SER A 178 9.33 -7.01 16.65
N SER A 179 10.36 -6.18 16.47
CA SER A 179 10.25 -4.72 16.43
C SER A 179 9.38 -4.21 15.30
N TYR A 180 9.41 -4.91 14.15
CA TYR A 180 8.67 -4.66 12.94
C TYR A 180 8.26 -5.98 12.30
N PRO A 181 7.41 -6.00 11.28
CA PRO A 181 7.15 -7.21 10.50
C PRO A 181 8.44 -7.89 10.05
N HIS A 182 8.68 -9.11 10.55
CA HIS A 182 9.96 -9.80 10.36
C HIS A 182 9.78 -11.31 10.25
N PRO A 183 9.64 -11.86 9.02
CA PRO A 183 9.37 -13.29 8.78
C PRO A 183 10.44 -14.25 9.33
N ARG A 184 11.67 -13.79 9.50
CA ARG A 184 12.75 -14.61 10.07
C ARG A 184 12.61 -14.77 11.58
N LEU A 185 12.15 -13.74 12.29
CA LEU A 185 12.00 -13.74 13.75
C LEU A 185 10.65 -14.32 14.19
N MET A 186 9.59 -14.12 13.40
CA MET A 186 8.25 -14.66 13.65
C MET A 186 7.78 -15.41 12.40
N ALA A 187 8.30 -16.62 12.21
CA ALA A 187 8.31 -17.36 10.96
C ALA A 187 6.93 -17.79 10.44
N ASP A 188 5.98 -18.03 11.34
CA ASP A 188 4.63 -18.49 11.01
C ASP A 188 3.60 -17.34 11.05
N PHE A 189 4.04 -16.15 11.45
CA PHE A 189 3.19 -14.97 11.63
C PHE A 189 3.38 -13.97 10.49
N TRP A 190 4.56 -13.36 10.37
CA TRP A 190 4.83 -12.32 9.36
C TRP A 190 5.14 -12.90 7.98
N GLU A 191 4.57 -12.30 6.96
CA GLU A 191 4.78 -12.72 5.57
C GLU A 191 5.86 -11.89 4.87
N TYR A 192 5.83 -10.57 5.09
CA TYR A 192 6.69 -9.61 4.40
C TYR A 192 7.39 -8.70 5.42
N PRO A 193 8.71 -8.50 5.28
CA PRO A 193 9.42 -7.53 6.10
C PRO A 193 9.10 -6.10 5.64
N THR A 194 8.75 -5.24 6.57
CA THR A 194 8.48 -3.82 6.31
C THR A 194 8.99 -2.96 7.44
N VAL A 195 9.47 -1.75 7.11
CA VAL A 195 9.98 -0.79 8.09
C VAL A 195 9.50 0.65 7.84
N SER A 196 8.56 0.88 6.93
CA SER A 196 8.04 2.20 6.54
C SER A 196 9.10 3.12 5.92
N MET A 197 9.96 2.56 5.04
CA MET A 197 11.09 3.24 4.40
C MET A 197 11.16 2.93 2.89
N GLY A 198 10.01 2.81 2.22
CA GLY A 198 9.89 2.66 0.77
C GLY A 198 10.02 1.23 0.23
N LEU A 199 10.56 0.29 0.98
CA LEU A 199 10.73 -1.10 0.52
C LEU A 199 9.40 -1.86 0.41
N GLY A 200 8.48 -1.60 1.34
CA GLY A 200 7.14 -2.20 1.32
C GLY A 200 6.36 -1.89 0.04
N PRO A 201 6.23 -0.62 -0.37
CA PRO A 201 5.56 -0.23 -1.62
C PRO A 201 6.12 -0.91 -2.86
N LEU A 202 7.44 -0.87 -3.04
CA LEU A 202 8.09 -1.52 -4.18
C LEU A 202 7.92 -3.04 -4.14
N GLY A 203 8.09 -3.65 -2.96
CA GLY A 203 7.88 -5.08 -2.77
C GLY A 203 6.46 -5.51 -3.12
N ALA A 204 5.45 -4.75 -2.69
CA ALA A 204 4.04 -5.03 -2.98
C ALA A 204 3.72 -4.97 -4.48
N VAL A 205 4.23 -3.95 -5.18
CA VAL A 205 4.05 -3.81 -6.64
C VAL A 205 4.65 -5.01 -7.37
N MET A 206 5.91 -5.36 -7.05
CA MET A 206 6.57 -6.48 -7.72
C MET A 206 5.96 -7.83 -7.34
N HIS A 207 5.42 -7.96 -6.15
CA HIS A 207 4.66 -9.13 -5.74
C HIS A 207 3.34 -9.27 -6.54
N ALA A 208 2.56 -8.20 -6.66
CA ALA A 208 1.34 -8.20 -7.46
C ALA A 208 1.62 -8.57 -8.92
N ARG A 209 2.71 -8.00 -9.50
CA ARG A 209 3.18 -8.34 -10.84
C ARG A 209 3.61 -9.82 -10.92
N PHE A 210 4.31 -10.33 -9.91
CA PHE A 210 4.74 -11.73 -9.88
C PHE A 210 3.56 -12.69 -9.76
N TRP A 211 2.50 -12.35 -9.05
CA TRP A 211 1.27 -13.14 -9.03
C TRP A 211 0.60 -13.20 -10.42
N LYS A 212 0.55 -12.10 -11.17
CA LYS A 212 0.12 -12.11 -12.57
C LYS A 212 1.01 -13.02 -13.43
N TYR A 213 2.33 -12.99 -13.21
CA TYR A 213 3.27 -13.87 -13.88
C TYR A 213 2.98 -15.36 -13.59
N LEU A 214 2.77 -15.74 -12.33
CA LEU A 214 2.42 -17.10 -11.95
C LEU A 214 1.12 -17.55 -12.60
N HIS A 215 0.09 -16.72 -12.57
CA HIS A 215 -1.22 -16.99 -13.17
C HIS A 215 -1.12 -17.17 -14.69
N ASN A 216 -0.53 -16.23 -15.38
CA ASN A 216 -0.42 -16.21 -16.83
C ASN A 216 0.41 -17.37 -17.37
N ARG A 217 1.34 -17.91 -16.58
CA ARG A 217 2.11 -19.11 -16.90
C ARG A 217 1.44 -20.40 -16.43
N GLY A 218 0.30 -20.35 -15.80
CA GLY A 218 -0.41 -21.52 -15.28
C GLY A 218 0.29 -22.23 -14.11
N LEU A 219 1.20 -21.54 -13.39
CA LEU A 219 1.95 -22.10 -12.26
C LEU A 219 1.13 -22.06 -10.96
N ALA A 220 0.34 -21.03 -10.77
CA ALA A 220 -0.59 -20.89 -9.63
C ALA A 220 -1.83 -20.08 -10.04
N ASP A 221 -2.98 -20.39 -9.46
CA ASP A 221 -4.18 -19.57 -9.64
C ASP A 221 -4.18 -18.44 -8.60
N THR A 222 -3.87 -17.25 -9.05
CA THR A 222 -3.88 -16.01 -8.26
C THR A 222 -4.95 -15.03 -8.72
N SER A 223 -5.91 -15.47 -9.56
CA SER A 223 -6.92 -14.60 -10.20
C SER A 223 -7.79 -13.83 -9.19
N GLU A 224 -8.08 -14.43 -8.05
CA GLU A 224 -8.90 -13.84 -7.00
C GLU A 224 -8.10 -13.15 -5.88
N SER A 225 -6.76 -13.21 -5.95
CA SER A 225 -5.88 -12.73 -4.88
C SER A 225 -5.47 -11.28 -5.10
N THR A 226 -5.47 -10.50 -4.02
CA THR A 226 -5.12 -9.07 -4.03
C THR A 226 -3.94 -8.82 -3.11
N VAL A 227 -3.03 -7.96 -3.54
CA VAL A 227 -1.96 -7.42 -2.71
C VAL A 227 -2.41 -6.08 -2.14
N PHE A 228 -2.45 -5.98 -0.82
CA PHE A 228 -2.73 -4.74 -0.10
C PHE A 228 -1.45 -4.17 0.49
N ALA A 229 -1.17 -2.89 0.24
CA ALA A 229 0.02 -2.22 0.75
C ALA A 229 -0.36 -0.99 1.60
N PHE A 230 0.04 -1.00 2.87
CA PHE A 230 -0.18 0.11 3.80
C PHE A 230 1.05 0.98 3.90
N LEU A 231 0.89 2.26 3.60
CA LEU A 231 1.96 3.26 3.55
C LEU A 231 1.64 4.46 4.43
N GLY A 232 2.68 5.15 4.90
CA GLY A 232 2.55 6.50 5.42
C GLY A 232 2.74 7.55 4.32
N ASP A 233 2.08 8.68 4.45
CA ASP A 233 2.27 9.83 3.55
C ASP A 233 3.71 10.36 3.55
N GLY A 234 4.41 10.30 4.69
CA GLY A 234 5.83 10.63 4.77
C GLY A 234 6.74 9.60 4.09
N GLU A 235 6.33 8.33 4.00
CA GLU A 235 7.05 7.28 3.28
C GLU A 235 7.06 7.51 1.77
N MET A 236 6.16 8.34 1.28
CA MET A 236 6.13 8.75 -0.12
C MET A 236 7.25 9.73 -0.53
N ASP A 237 8.10 10.14 0.41
CA ASP A 237 9.35 10.86 0.10
C ASP A 237 10.45 9.90 -0.43
N GLU A 238 10.32 8.58 -0.19
CA GLU A 238 11.29 7.58 -0.68
C GLU A 238 11.19 7.39 -2.20
N PRO A 239 12.33 7.42 -2.93
CA PRO A 239 12.34 7.24 -4.37
C PRO A 239 11.68 5.93 -4.84
N GLU A 240 11.87 4.85 -4.08
CA GLU A 240 11.29 3.53 -4.34
C GLU A 240 9.77 3.55 -4.30
N SER A 241 9.18 4.29 -3.36
CA SER A 241 7.71 4.47 -3.25
C SER A 241 7.14 5.15 -4.49
N ILE A 242 7.82 6.19 -4.98
CA ILE A 242 7.39 6.94 -6.18
C ILE A 242 7.61 6.12 -7.45
N ALA A 243 8.76 5.44 -7.58
CA ALA A 243 9.05 4.61 -8.74
C ALA A 243 8.07 3.45 -8.91
N ALA A 244 7.64 2.86 -7.80
CA ALA A 244 6.65 1.76 -7.77
C ALA A 244 5.32 2.16 -8.43
N ILE A 245 4.88 3.41 -8.28
CA ILE A 245 3.62 3.92 -8.86
C ILE A 245 3.63 3.76 -10.39
N ALA A 246 4.70 4.16 -11.05
CA ALA A 246 4.80 4.11 -12.51
C ALA A 246 4.80 2.66 -13.04
N VAL A 247 5.43 1.73 -12.32
CA VAL A 247 5.45 0.30 -12.70
C VAL A 247 4.05 -0.30 -12.64
N ALA A 248 3.35 -0.11 -11.53
CA ALA A 248 2.03 -0.69 -11.34
C ALA A 248 1.00 -0.17 -12.36
N GLY A 249 1.03 1.13 -12.66
CA GLY A 249 0.16 1.73 -13.68
C GLY A 249 0.44 1.19 -15.09
N ARG A 250 1.73 1.13 -15.48
CA ARG A 250 2.14 0.56 -16.77
C ARG A 250 1.73 -0.90 -16.95
N GLU A 251 1.87 -1.70 -15.89
CA GLU A 251 1.50 -3.13 -15.90
C GLU A 251 0.00 -3.36 -15.66
N LYS A 252 -0.78 -2.30 -15.39
CA LYS A 252 -2.22 -2.34 -15.06
C LYS A 252 -2.53 -3.41 -14.01
N LEU A 253 -1.87 -3.33 -12.87
CA LEU A 253 -1.99 -4.33 -11.80
C LEU A 253 -3.31 -4.19 -11.05
N ASP A 254 -4.41 -4.67 -11.61
CA ASP A 254 -5.76 -4.68 -11.02
C ASP A 254 -5.86 -5.50 -9.71
N ASN A 255 -4.85 -6.29 -9.42
CA ASN A 255 -4.69 -7.06 -8.18
C ASN A 255 -3.86 -6.33 -7.11
N LEU A 256 -3.71 -5.01 -7.20
CA LEU A 256 -2.96 -4.19 -6.23
C LEU A 256 -3.82 -3.04 -5.70
N ILE A 257 -3.95 -2.98 -4.39
CA ILE A 257 -4.60 -1.85 -3.68
C ILE A 257 -3.62 -1.28 -2.67
N THR A 258 -3.31 0.00 -2.83
CA THR A 258 -2.44 0.74 -1.90
C THR A 258 -3.28 1.63 -1.00
N ILE A 259 -3.01 1.63 0.30
CA ILE A 259 -3.68 2.45 1.30
C ILE A 259 -2.67 3.40 1.91
N VAL A 260 -2.79 4.70 1.61
CA VAL A 260 -1.91 5.73 2.15
C VAL A 260 -2.57 6.38 3.35
N ASN A 261 -1.99 6.17 4.52
CA ASN A 261 -2.39 6.82 5.76
C ASN A 261 -1.87 8.27 5.79
N CYS A 262 -2.69 9.21 5.30
CA CYS A 262 -2.37 10.63 5.21
C CYS A 262 -2.67 11.32 6.53
N ASN A 263 -1.80 11.13 7.52
CA ASN A 263 -1.89 11.80 8.82
C ASN A 263 -1.15 13.14 8.87
N LEU A 264 -0.59 13.59 7.76
CA LEU A 264 0.05 14.87 7.50
C LEU A 264 1.38 15.11 8.25
N GLN A 265 1.89 14.14 9.02
CA GLN A 265 3.02 14.33 9.92
C GLN A 265 4.14 13.33 9.70
N ARG A 266 5.37 13.85 9.55
CA ARG A 266 6.62 13.11 9.71
C ARG A 266 7.08 13.12 11.17
N LEU A 267 8.30 12.64 11.42
CA LEU A 267 8.92 12.66 12.74
C LEU A 267 9.14 14.10 13.25
N ASP A 268 9.64 14.98 12.39
CA ASP A 268 10.09 16.32 12.76
C ASP A 268 9.06 17.43 12.48
N GLY A 269 7.98 17.12 11.75
CA GLY A 269 6.99 18.13 11.39
C GLY A 269 6.01 17.66 10.31
N PRO A 270 5.33 18.60 9.62
CA PRO A 270 4.38 18.27 8.59
C PRO A 270 5.06 17.64 7.34
N VAL A 271 4.35 16.77 6.64
CA VAL A 271 4.83 16.20 5.36
C VAL A 271 4.89 17.28 4.30
N ARG A 272 3.82 18.06 4.14
CA ARG A 272 3.71 19.19 3.20
C ARG A 272 3.06 20.40 3.87
N GLY A 273 3.81 21.11 4.71
CA GLY A 273 3.26 22.22 5.50
C GLY A 273 2.55 23.32 4.69
N ASN A 274 3.12 23.70 3.53
CA ASN A 274 2.60 24.77 2.67
C ASN A 274 1.76 24.27 1.48
N ALA A 275 1.42 22.98 1.44
CA ALA A 275 0.70 22.37 0.34
C ALA A 275 -0.30 21.33 0.88
N LYS A 276 -0.77 20.43 0.01
CA LYS A 276 -1.64 19.30 0.33
C LYS A 276 -1.04 18.02 -0.21
N ILE A 277 -0.58 17.14 0.68
CA ILE A 277 0.02 15.86 0.30
C ILE A 277 -0.97 14.99 -0.49
N VAL A 278 -2.25 14.97 -0.09
CA VAL A 278 -3.28 14.19 -0.78
C VAL A 278 -3.42 14.62 -2.24
N GLN A 279 -3.43 15.93 -2.50
CA GLN A 279 -3.54 16.45 -3.87
C GLN A 279 -2.26 16.22 -4.69
N GLU A 280 -1.09 16.21 -4.05
CA GLU A 280 0.17 15.85 -4.70
C GLU A 280 0.15 14.37 -5.11
N LEU A 281 -0.21 13.49 -4.17
CA LEU A 281 -0.29 12.05 -4.42
C LEU A 281 -1.37 11.71 -5.44
N GLU A 282 -2.55 12.33 -5.37
CA GLU A 282 -3.59 12.13 -6.38
C GLU A 282 -3.03 12.39 -7.79
N GLY A 283 -2.33 13.52 -7.96
CA GLY A 283 -1.72 13.86 -9.26
C GLY A 283 -0.71 12.82 -9.75
N LEU A 284 0.12 12.28 -8.85
CA LEU A 284 1.11 11.26 -9.18
C LEU A 284 0.45 9.93 -9.58
N TYR A 285 -0.51 9.44 -8.79
CA TYR A 285 -1.19 8.18 -9.04
C TYR A 285 -2.06 8.24 -10.30
N ARG A 286 -2.89 9.28 -10.46
CA ARG A 286 -3.70 9.47 -11.68
C ARG A 286 -2.83 9.61 -12.93
N GLY A 287 -1.74 10.39 -12.85
CA GLY A 287 -0.80 10.54 -13.96
C GLY A 287 -0.12 9.25 -14.38
N ALA A 288 -0.03 8.28 -13.49
CA ALA A 288 0.48 6.94 -13.77
C ALA A 288 -0.61 5.92 -14.17
N GLY A 289 -1.88 6.32 -14.26
CA GLY A 289 -2.97 5.46 -14.70
C GLY A 289 -3.64 4.63 -13.60
N TRP A 290 -3.49 5.02 -12.34
CA TRP A 290 -4.18 4.39 -11.21
C TRP A 290 -5.60 4.93 -11.02
N GLU A 291 -6.47 4.10 -10.44
CA GLU A 291 -7.72 4.55 -9.83
C GLU A 291 -7.44 5.15 -8.45
N VAL A 292 -8.00 6.33 -8.17
CA VAL A 292 -7.70 7.06 -6.93
C VAL A 292 -8.98 7.33 -6.14
N PHE A 293 -9.02 6.83 -4.91
CA PHE A 293 -10.12 7.05 -3.96
C PHE A 293 -9.64 7.92 -2.81
N LYS A 294 -10.14 9.15 -2.73
CA LYS A 294 -9.91 10.05 -1.59
C LYS A 294 -10.94 9.80 -0.51
N VAL A 295 -10.49 9.62 0.72
CA VAL A 295 -11.30 9.45 1.93
C VAL A 295 -10.89 10.53 2.93
N LEU A 296 -11.45 11.73 2.76
CA LEU A 296 -11.00 12.94 3.44
C LEU A 296 -11.85 13.32 4.64
N TRP A 297 -13.18 13.20 4.50
CA TRP A 297 -14.17 13.74 5.42
C TRP A 297 -15.11 12.63 5.88
N ASP A 298 -15.41 12.61 7.19
CA ASP A 298 -16.34 11.66 7.78
C ASP A 298 -17.81 11.98 7.41
N SER A 299 -18.72 11.11 7.80
CA SER A 299 -20.15 11.25 7.51
C SER A 299 -20.80 12.50 8.13
N ASN A 300 -20.20 13.10 9.16
CA ASN A 300 -20.73 14.33 9.75
C ASN A 300 -20.56 15.55 8.83
N TRP A 301 -19.61 15.52 7.89
CA TRP A 301 -19.41 16.55 6.88
C TRP A 301 -20.45 16.48 5.75
N ASP A 302 -21.08 15.35 5.51
CA ASP A 302 -21.99 15.15 4.35
C ASP A 302 -23.11 16.18 4.32
N ARG A 303 -23.67 16.52 5.49
CA ARG A 303 -24.70 17.57 5.62
C ARG A 303 -24.17 18.94 5.22
N LEU A 304 -22.92 19.25 5.54
CA LEU A 304 -22.31 20.56 5.22
C LEU A 304 -22.07 20.66 3.72
N PHE A 305 -21.56 19.63 3.09
CA PHE A 305 -21.41 19.59 1.63
C PHE A 305 -22.75 19.63 0.91
N ALA A 306 -23.78 18.96 1.42
CA ALA A 306 -25.13 19.03 0.84
C ALA A 306 -25.75 20.44 0.91
N GLN A 307 -25.34 21.28 1.87
CA GLN A 307 -25.76 22.68 2.02
C GLN A 307 -24.90 23.65 1.20
N ASP A 308 -23.69 23.27 0.84
CA ASP A 308 -22.71 24.12 0.12
C ASP A 308 -23.02 24.22 -1.38
N ARG A 309 -24.19 24.76 -1.72
CA ARG A 309 -24.65 24.86 -3.13
C ARG A 309 -23.78 25.79 -3.98
N ASP A 310 -23.12 26.75 -3.34
CA ASP A 310 -22.27 27.74 -4.02
C ASP A 310 -20.79 27.26 -4.08
N GLY A 311 -20.43 26.10 -3.49
CA GLY A 311 -19.08 25.56 -3.46
C GLY A 311 -18.09 26.38 -2.58
N LEU A 312 -18.60 27.22 -1.68
CA LEU A 312 -17.78 28.11 -0.86
C LEU A 312 -16.99 27.36 0.23
N LEU A 313 -17.63 26.37 0.86
CA LEU A 313 -16.97 25.50 1.83
C LEU A 313 -15.88 24.67 1.15
N LEU A 314 -16.18 24.10 -0.01
CA LEU A 314 -15.21 23.35 -0.79
C LEU A 314 -14.01 24.21 -1.18
N ALA A 315 -14.25 25.41 -1.71
CA ALA A 315 -13.18 26.36 -2.05
C ALA A 315 -12.32 26.71 -0.82
N ARG A 316 -12.96 26.93 0.35
CA ARG A 316 -12.25 27.18 1.60
C ARG A 316 -11.39 26.00 2.03
N LEU A 317 -11.90 24.78 1.95
CA LEU A 317 -11.16 23.56 2.26
C LEU A 317 -9.98 23.34 1.29
N GLU A 318 -10.10 23.77 0.05
CA GLU A 318 -8.99 23.74 -0.92
C GLU A 318 -7.90 24.77 -0.62
N GLU A 319 -8.22 25.90 -0.04
CA GLU A 319 -7.25 26.94 0.34
C GLU A 319 -6.40 26.55 1.56
N ILE A 320 -7.02 25.89 2.57
CA ILE A 320 -6.35 25.54 3.82
C ILE A 320 -5.23 24.54 3.56
N THR A 321 -3.99 24.88 3.93
CA THR A 321 -2.82 24.01 3.78
C THR A 321 -2.82 22.89 4.81
N ASP A 322 -2.02 21.83 4.57
CA ASP A 322 -1.86 20.73 5.54
C ASP A 322 -1.34 21.21 6.89
N GLY A 323 -0.42 22.19 6.90
CA GLY A 323 0.09 22.78 8.12
C GLY A 323 -0.98 23.51 8.93
N ASP A 324 -1.88 24.24 8.26
CA ASP A 324 -3.02 24.89 8.90
C ASP A 324 -4.04 23.85 9.40
N PHE A 325 -4.33 22.82 8.61
CA PHE A 325 -5.22 21.74 9.04
C PHE A 325 -4.70 21.00 10.28
N GLN A 326 -3.40 20.73 10.33
CA GLN A 326 -2.77 20.12 11.50
C GLN A 326 -2.94 21.01 12.73
N ARG A 327 -2.68 22.31 12.61
CA ARG A 327 -2.87 23.28 13.71
C ARG A 327 -4.34 23.38 14.10
N MET A 328 -5.24 23.53 13.13
CA MET A 328 -6.68 23.61 13.38
C MET A 328 -7.24 22.39 14.10
N SER A 329 -6.67 21.19 13.88
CA SER A 329 -7.07 19.96 14.59
C SER A 329 -6.76 19.99 16.09
N THR A 330 -5.98 20.96 16.57
CA THR A 330 -5.67 21.14 18.00
C THR A 330 -6.46 22.26 18.66
N LEU A 331 -7.39 22.90 17.93
CA LEU A 331 -8.20 24.00 18.44
C LEU A 331 -9.46 23.49 19.12
N GLU A 332 -9.96 24.29 20.08
CA GLU A 332 -11.28 24.08 20.63
C GLU A 332 -12.37 24.28 19.56
N PRO A 333 -13.52 23.59 19.65
CA PRO A 333 -14.56 23.61 18.61
C PRO A 333 -14.98 25.01 18.15
N ALA A 334 -15.11 25.95 19.06
CA ALA A 334 -15.49 27.33 18.74
C ALA A 334 -14.40 28.08 17.94
N GLU A 335 -13.13 27.83 18.24
CA GLU A 335 -12.00 28.42 17.54
C GLU A 335 -11.86 27.78 16.14
N PHE A 336 -11.96 26.43 16.05
CA PHE A 336 -11.97 25.70 14.79
C PHE A 336 -13.06 26.22 13.85
N ARG A 337 -14.32 26.37 14.35
CA ARG A 337 -15.42 26.94 13.59
C ARG A 337 -15.11 28.31 13.04
N ASN A 338 -14.61 29.24 13.90
CA ASN A 338 -14.30 30.58 13.50
C ASN A 338 -13.24 30.69 12.41
N GLU A 339 -12.25 29.77 12.42
CA GLU A 339 -11.21 29.76 11.40
C GLU A 339 -11.68 29.07 10.12
N LEU A 340 -12.39 27.95 10.22
CA LEU A 340 -12.86 27.20 9.05
C LEU A 340 -13.81 28.03 8.19
N PHE A 341 -14.77 28.69 8.82
CA PHE A 341 -15.81 29.45 8.14
C PHE A 341 -15.47 30.93 7.95
N ALA A 342 -14.21 31.32 8.12
CA ALA A 342 -13.76 32.71 7.94
C ALA A 342 -13.77 33.15 6.47
N GLY A 343 -13.73 34.48 6.26
CA GLY A 343 -13.42 35.11 4.97
C GLY A 343 -14.60 35.42 4.07
N ASN A 344 -15.71 34.66 4.13
CA ASN A 344 -16.91 34.90 3.32
C ASN A 344 -18.15 35.02 4.22
N PRO A 345 -19.01 36.05 4.06
CA PRO A 345 -20.22 36.23 4.88
C PRO A 345 -21.18 35.03 4.89
N LYS A 346 -21.35 34.34 3.75
CA LYS A 346 -22.20 33.14 3.66
C LYS A 346 -21.58 31.93 4.40
N LEU A 347 -20.25 31.78 4.36
CA LEU A 347 -19.56 30.78 5.17
C LEU A 347 -19.71 31.09 6.67
N VAL A 348 -19.55 32.33 7.07
CA VAL A 348 -19.75 32.73 8.46
C VAL A 348 -21.18 32.42 8.92
N GLU A 349 -22.19 32.70 8.11
CA GLU A 349 -23.59 32.35 8.38
C GLU A 349 -23.78 30.84 8.50
N MET A 350 -23.18 30.04 7.58
CA MET A 350 -23.18 28.57 7.66
C MET A 350 -22.58 28.11 8.99
N GLY A 351 -21.41 28.63 9.38
CA GLY A 351 -20.74 28.27 10.63
C GLY A 351 -21.55 28.68 11.89
N GLN A 352 -22.28 29.80 11.88
CA GLN A 352 -23.12 30.20 12.98
C GLN A 352 -24.33 29.29 13.23
N ASN A 353 -24.75 28.56 12.21
CA ASN A 353 -25.85 27.57 12.29
C ASN A 353 -25.43 26.20 12.79
N ILE A 354 -24.15 26.02 13.16
CA ILE A 354 -23.58 24.76 13.66
C ILE A 354 -23.16 24.97 15.10
N SER A 355 -23.61 24.10 16.00
CA SER A 355 -23.22 24.14 17.42
C SER A 355 -21.77 23.68 17.64
N ASP A 356 -21.17 24.08 18.78
CA ASP A 356 -19.82 23.60 19.16
C ASP A 356 -19.77 22.09 19.30
N GLN A 357 -20.85 21.45 19.75
CA GLN A 357 -20.96 19.99 19.82
C GLN A 357 -20.90 19.35 18.43
N GLU A 358 -21.63 19.86 17.45
CA GLU A 358 -21.62 19.37 16.07
C GLU A 358 -20.25 19.60 15.41
N ILE A 359 -19.63 20.75 15.64
CA ILE A 359 -18.25 21.03 15.17
C ILE A 359 -17.28 20.01 15.78
N GLY A 360 -17.41 19.71 17.07
CA GLY A 360 -16.59 18.72 17.76
C GLY A 360 -16.76 17.28 17.23
N LEU A 361 -17.80 17.00 16.46
CA LEU A 361 -18.01 15.69 15.82
C LEU A 361 -17.42 15.59 14.41
N LEU A 362 -17.00 16.70 13.81
CA LEU A 362 -16.36 16.67 12.50
C LEU A 362 -15.00 15.97 12.57
N ARG A 363 -14.84 14.88 11.83
CA ARG A 363 -13.64 14.05 11.82
C ARG A 363 -13.06 13.88 10.41
N ARG A 364 -11.88 13.29 10.33
CA ARG A 364 -11.27 12.89 9.06
C ARG A 364 -11.89 11.58 8.58
N GLY A 365 -12.04 11.46 7.26
CA GLY A 365 -12.72 10.31 6.63
C GLY A 365 -12.05 8.96 6.89
N GLY A 366 -10.72 8.94 7.07
CA GLY A 366 -9.99 7.72 7.40
C GLY A 366 -10.31 7.12 8.77
N HIS A 367 -11.09 7.83 9.60
CA HIS A 367 -11.61 7.33 10.88
C HIS A 367 -13.10 6.92 10.81
N ASP A 368 -13.73 7.02 9.63
CA ASP A 368 -15.12 6.65 9.40
C ASP A 368 -15.18 5.29 8.69
N PRO A 369 -15.66 4.22 9.35
CA PRO A 369 -15.70 2.89 8.77
C PRO A 369 -16.58 2.82 7.51
N ILE A 370 -17.65 3.62 7.40
CA ILE A 370 -18.53 3.65 6.22
C ILE A 370 -17.79 4.22 5.01
N LYS A 371 -17.05 5.30 5.20
CA LYS A 371 -16.25 5.94 4.14
C LYS A 371 -15.10 5.02 3.70
N VAL A 372 -14.42 4.39 4.66
CA VAL A 372 -13.32 3.45 4.40
C VAL A 372 -13.83 2.20 3.68
N TRP A 373 -14.94 1.62 4.14
CA TRP A 373 -15.59 0.49 3.45
C TRP A 373 -15.95 0.83 2.00
N SER A 374 -16.56 2.00 1.78
CA SER A 374 -16.93 2.44 0.43
C SER A 374 -15.73 2.49 -0.51
N ALA A 375 -14.59 3.00 -0.03
CA ALA A 375 -13.36 3.06 -0.80
C ALA A 375 -12.77 1.66 -1.09
N TYR A 376 -12.73 0.75 -0.11
CA TYR A 376 -12.30 -0.63 -0.34
C TYR A 376 -13.22 -1.36 -1.33
N HIS A 377 -14.53 -1.20 -1.17
CA HIS A 377 -15.51 -1.83 -2.03
C HIS A 377 -15.32 -1.41 -3.50
N ALA A 378 -15.13 -0.12 -3.75
CA ALA A 378 -14.88 0.40 -5.08
C ALA A 378 -13.49 0.00 -5.62
N ALA A 379 -12.44 0.07 -4.80
CA ALA A 379 -11.09 -0.33 -5.19
C ALA A 379 -10.99 -1.81 -5.59
N LYS A 380 -11.75 -2.69 -4.95
CA LYS A 380 -11.83 -4.12 -5.32
C LYS A 380 -12.52 -4.37 -6.67
N GLN A 381 -13.24 -3.41 -7.21
CA GLN A 381 -13.92 -3.51 -8.51
C GLN A 381 -13.13 -2.85 -9.64
N SER A 382 -12.00 -2.21 -9.33
CA SER A 382 -11.17 -1.53 -10.31
C SER A 382 -10.46 -2.53 -11.24
N ASP A 383 -10.41 -2.22 -12.52
CA ASP A 383 -9.62 -2.94 -13.54
C ASP A 383 -8.18 -2.38 -13.68
N LYS A 384 -7.79 -1.51 -12.75
CA LYS A 384 -6.50 -0.83 -12.67
C LYS A 384 -5.96 -0.97 -11.25
N PRO A 385 -4.66 -0.72 -11.03
CA PRO A 385 -4.17 -0.57 -9.66
C PRO A 385 -4.90 0.58 -8.97
N ALA A 386 -5.32 0.36 -7.72
CA ALA A 386 -6.11 1.34 -6.97
C ALA A 386 -5.33 1.88 -5.77
N VAL A 387 -5.54 3.17 -5.46
CA VAL A 387 -5.01 3.79 -4.25
C VAL A 387 -6.12 4.45 -3.44
N ILE A 388 -6.12 4.20 -2.14
CA ILE A 388 -6.98 4.87 -1.15
C ILE A 388 -6.13 5.90 -0.41
N LEU A 389 -6.37 7.19 -0.65
CA LEU A 389 -5.73 8.30 0.06
C LEU A 389 -6.60 8.68 1.26
N ALA A 390 -6.28 8.12 2.43
CA ALA A 390 -7.10 8.25 3.61
C ALA A 390 -6.56 9.35 4.55
N HIS A 391 -7.31 10.44 4.70
CA HIS A 391 -6.99 11.52 5.61
C HIS A 391 -7.32 11.11 7.05
N THR A 392 -6.32 11.10 7.92
CA THR A 392 -6.39 10.67 9.31
C THR A 392 -5.76 11.70 10.24
N VAL A 393 -5.76 11.40 11.54
CA VAL A 393 -5.08 12.22 12.55
C VAL A 393 -4.06 11.36 13.28
N LYS A 394 -2.81 11.83 13.36
CA LYS A 394 -1.75 11.11 14.06
C LYS A 394 -2.00 11.06 15.57
N GLY A 395 -1.97 9.85 16.14
CA GLY A 395 -2.27 9.66 17.57
C GLY A 395 -3.76 9.80 17.90
N TRP A 396 -4.63 9.52 16.92
CA TRP A 396 -6.07 9.55 17.04
C TRP A 396 -6.61 8.93 18.35
N GLY A 397 -7.52 9.64 19.01
CA GLY A 397 -8.17 9.18 20.24
C GLY A 397 -7.32 9.26 21.50
N ILE A 398 -6.11 9.84 21.45
CA ILE A 398 -5.27 10.05 22.63
C ILE A 398 -5.12 11.56 22.86
N ASP A 399 -6.05 12.15 23.59
CA ASP A 399 -6.21 13.60 23.75
C ASP A 399 -4.92 14.36 24.12
N SER A 400 -4.08 13.78 24.99
CA SER A 400 -2.88 14.46 25.48
C SER A 400 -1.84 14.75 24.40
N PHE A 401 -1.90 14.07 23.24
CA PHE A 401 -0.92 14.24 22.16
C PHE A 401 -1.46 14.08 20.72
N GLU A 402 -2.78 13.95 20.54
CA GLU A 402 -3.40 13.90 19.22
C GLU A 402 -2.98 15.10 18.36
N ALA A 403 -2.64 14.87 17.09
CA ALA A 403 -2.22 15.86 16.09
C ALA A 403 -0.98 16.69 16.44
N ARG A 404 -0.34 16.52 17.58
CA ARG A 404 0.81 17.31 18.01
C ARG A 404 2.12 16.82 17.39
N ASN A 405 3.08 17.71 17.14
CA ASN A 405 4.39 17.33 16.59
C ASN A 405 5.18 16.34 17.48
N THR A 406 4.93 16.34 18.79
CA THR A 406 5.58 15.43 19.75
C THR A 406 4.99 14.03 19.75
N THR A 407 3.88 13.79 19.08
CA THR A 407 3.10 12.55 19.09
C THR A 407 3.92 11.34 18.64
N HIS A 408 4.75 11.50 17.62
CA HIS A 408 5.58 10.41 17.11
C HIS A 408 6.57 9.86 18.15
N GLN A 409 7.10 10.71 19.01
CA GLN A 409 8.08 10.35 20.02
C GLN A 409 7.47 9.86 21.35
N LYS A 410 6.15 9.99 21.53
CA LYS A 410 5.47 9.52 22.72
C LYS A 410 5.46 7.97 22.75
N LYS A 411 6.12 7.42 23.75
CA LYS A 411 6.29 5.98 23.98
C LYS A 411 5.88 5.54 25.38
N LYS A 412 5.63 6.50 26.28
CA LYS A 412 5.20 6.28 27.68
C LYS A 412 3.95 7.10 27.92
N MET A 413 2.95 6.50 28.51
CA MET A 413 1.75 7.16 29.03
C MET A 413 1.87 7.25 30.54
N SER A 414 1.47 8.39 31.12
CA SER A 414 1.33 8.52 32.57
C SER A 414 0.14 7.67 33.06
N LEU A 415 0.06 7.41 34.36
CA LEU A 415 -1.09 6.71 34.92
C LEU A 415 -2.40 7.47 34.69
N GLU A 416 -2.34 8.80 34.69
CA GLU A 416 -3.49 9.67 34.40
C GLU A 416 -3.89 9.56 32.91
N ASP A 417 -2.94 9.62 31.99
CA ASP A 417 -3.19 9.38 30.56
C ASP A 417 -3.80 7.99 30.31
N LEU A 418 -3.31 6.94 31.01
CA LEU A 418 -3.84 5.58 30.89
C LEU A 418 -5.28 5.49 31.38
N LYS A 419 -5.62 6.13 32.51
CA LYS A 419 -7.00 6.13 33.04
C LYS A 419 -7.94 6.84 32.08
N GLN A 420 -7.56 8.04 31.63
CA GLN A 420 -8.38 8.81 30.70
C GLN A 420 -8.60 8.03 29.40
N TYR A 421 -7.52 7.48 28.79
CA TYR A 421 -7.60 6.73 27.56
C TYR A 421 -8.45 5.46 27.67
N ARG A 422 -8.33 4.72 28.80
CA ARG A 422 -9.21 3.59 29.11
C ARG A 422 -10.68 3.99 29.12
N ASP A 423 -10.97 5.07 29.84
CA ASP A 423 -12.34 5.55 30.03
C ASP A 423 -12.93 6.06 28.70
N ASP A 424 -12.15 6.77 27.87
CA ASP A 424 -12.54 7.25 26.55
C ASP A 424 -12.84 6.09 25.57
N LEU A 425 -12.05 5.02 25.64
CA LEU A 425 -12.27 3.82 24.83
C LEU A 425 -13.35 2.90 25.40
N GLY A 426 -13.80 3.10 26.65
CA GLY A 426 -14.77 2.23 27.32
C GLY A 426 -14.24 0.82 27.61
N VAL A 427 -12.91 0.64 27.72
CA VAL A 427 -12.29 -0.65 27.96
C VAL A 427 -12.29 -0.99 29.46
N THR A 428 -12.58 -2.23 29.80
CA THR A 428 -12.65 -2.68 31.20
C THR A 428 -11.31 -3.22 31.68
N VAL A 429 -10.54 -2.39 32.36
CA VAL A 429 -9.28 -2.76 33.06
C VAL A 429 -9.27 -2.10 34.43
N ALA A 430 -9.05 -2.89 35.49
CA ALA A 430 -9.05 -2.39 36.87
C ALA A 430 -7.86 -1.43 37.11
N ASP A 431 -8.06 -0.44 37.98
CA ASP A 431 -7.02 0.59 38.28
C ASP A 431 -5.70 -0.03 38.77
N GLU A 432 -5.78 -1.09 39.60
CA GLU A 432 -4.61 -1.81 40.10
C GLU A 432 -3.80 -2.56 39.02
N ASN A 433 -4.42 -2.84 37.88
CA ASN A 433 -3.79 -3.57 36.77
C ASN A 433 -3.10 -2.64 35.77
N LEU A 434 -3.44 -1.35 35.73
CA LEU A 434 -2.95 -0.40 34.74
C LEU A 434 -1.42 -0.32 34.63
N GLU A 435 -0.69 -0.60 35.72
CA GLU A 435 0.78 -0.57 35.73
C GLU A 435 1.43 -1.97 35.75
N ASN A 436 0.68 -3.01 36.07
CA ASN A 436 1.25 -4.35 36.26
C ASN A 436 0.81 -5.35 35.20
N ASP A 437 -0.45 -5.27 34.76
CA ASP A 437 -1.04 -6.16 33.76
C ASP A 437 -2.16 -5.42 33.00
N PRO A 438 -1.82 -4.47 32.13
CA PRO A 438 -2.80 -3.58 31.54
C PRO A 438 -3.57 -4.15 30.37
N PHE A 439 -3.29 -5.39 29.96
CA PHE A 439 -3.91 -5.96 28.76
C PHE A 439 -5.38 -6.34 28.99
N HIS A 440 -6.22 -5.97 28.03
CA HIS A 440 -7.63 -6.33 27.97
C HIS A 440 -7.83 -7.58 27.12
N GLU A 441 -8.67 -8.48 27.58
CA GLU A 441 -9.18 -9.65 26.85
C GLU A 441 -10.70 -9.67 26.93
N PHE A 442 -11.34 -10.18 25.89
CA PHE A 442 -12.76 -10.43 25.92
C PHE A 442 -13.08 -11.71 26.72
N GLU A 443 -14.21 -11.73 27.39
CA GLU A 443 -14.74 -12.96 28.00
C GLU A 443 -15.02 -13.99 26.88
N GLU A 444 -14.82 -15.28 27.19
CA GLU A 444 -14.96 -16.38 26.22
C GLU A 444 -16.35 -16.46 25.55
N ASP A 445 -17.39 -15.99 26.23
CA ASP A 445 -18.79 -16.01 25.77
C ASP A 445 -19.26 -14.62 25.27
N SER A 446 -18.36 -13.65 25.07
CA SER A 446 -18.74 -12.32 24.61
C SER A 446 -19.12 -12.29 23.14
N ASP A 447 -20.10 -11.46 22.80
CA ASP A 447 -20.54 -11.25 21.42
C ASP A 447 -19.41 -10.66 20.55
N ALA A 448 -18.56 -9.80 21.11
CA ALA A 448 -17.42 -9.19 20.42
C ALA A 448 -16.39 -10.25 19.99
N LEU A 449 -16.02 -11.18 20.87
CA LEU A 449 -15.09 -12.26 20.54
C LEU A 449 -15.69 -13.21 19.49
N ALA A 450 -16.96 -13.58 19.66
CA ALA A 450 -17.67 -14.43 18.70
C ALA A 450 -17.72 -13.76 17.30
N TYR A 451 -18.01 -12.46 17.25
CA TYR A 451 -18.01 -11.68 16.00
C TYR A 451 -16.63 -11.62 15.35
N LEU A 452 -15.59 -11.32 16.11
CA LEU A 452 -14.20 -11.25 15.62
C LEU A 452 -13.78 -12.56 14.95
N HIS A 453 -14.07 -13.70 15.58
CA HIS A 453 -13.77 -15.02 15.00
C HIS A 453 -14.66 -15.34 13.78
N GLN A 454 -15.95 -15.00 13.84
CA GLN A 454 -16.88 -15.23 12.74
C GLN A 454 -16.39 -14.51 11.48
N ARG A 455 -16.05 -13.22 11.56
CA ARG A 455 -15.59 -12.43 10.41
C ARG A 455 -14.34 -13.04 9.77
N ARG A 456 -13.36 -13.45 10.59
CA ARG A 456 -12.15 -14.09 10.07
C ARG A 456 -12.41 -15.45 9.43
N ASN A 457 -13.27 -16.26 10.01
CA ASN A 457 -13.66 -17.55 9.44
C ASN A 457 -14.40 -17.39 8.10
N GLU A 458 -15.30 -16.42 7.98
CA GLU A 458 -16.02 -16.13 6.74
C GLU A 458 -15.08 -15.63 5.63
N LEU A 459 -13.98 -14.94 5.99
CA LEU A 459 -12.98 -14.46 5.07
C LEU A 459 -11.81 -15.45 4.85
N GLY A 460 -11.92 -16.70 5.32
CA GLY A 460 -10.92 -17.75 5.02
C GLY A 460 -9.73 -17.78 5.97
N GLY A 461 -9.87 -17.29 7.21
CA GLY A 461 -8.87 -17.44 8.25
C GLY A 461 -8.13 -16.17 8.64
N TYR A 462 -7.19 -16.31 9.56
CA TYR A 462 -6.48 -15.19 10.18
C TYR A 462 -5.32 -14.70 9.33
N LEU A 463 -5.05 -13.38 9.42
CA LEU A 463 -3.92 -12.70 8.80
C LEU A 463 -3.26 -11.74 9.81
N PRO A 464 -1.94 -11.48 9.67
CA PRO A 464 -1.00 -12.15 8.77
C PRO A 464 -0.80 -13.63 9.16
N SER A 465 -0.53 -14.48 8.18
CA SER A 465 -0.26 -15.89 8.38
C SER A 465 0.67 -16.38 7.28
N ARG A 466 1.86 -16.85 7.67
CA ARG A 466 2.87 -17.29 6.73
C ARG A 466 2.84 -18.79 6.58
N LEU A 467 2.74 -19.25 5.34
CA LEU A 467 2.88 -20.67 5.04
C LEU A 467 4.37 -21.06 5.04
N SER A 468 4.67 -22.21 5.64
CA SER A 468 6.02 -22.81 5.61
C SER A 468 5.92 -24.24 5.09
N PRO A 469 5.49 -24.44 3.81
CA PRO A 469 5.28 -25.78 3.28
C PRO A 469 6.62 -26.52 3.19
N ASN A 470 6.61 -27.80 3.57
CA ASN A 470 7.76 -28.68 3.34
C ASN A 470 7.68 -29.23 1.90
N ILE A 471 8.24 -28.48 0.96
CA ILE A 471 8.23 -28.85 -0.44
C ILE A 471 9.56 -29.53 -0.76
N ALA A 472 9.51 -30.83 -1.04
CA ALA A 472 10.64 -31.56 -1.57
C ALA A 472 10.65 -31.41 -3.10
N GLU A 473 11.64 -30.68 -3.64
CA GLU A 473 11.87 -30.58 -5.07
C GLU A 473 12.91 -31.61 -5.53
N ALA A 474 12.65 -32.22 -6.68
CA ALA A 474 13.65 -33.07 -7.33
C ALA A 474 14.81 -32.18 -7.84
N LEU A 475 16.04 -32.64 -7.64
CA LEU A 475 17.19 -31.99 -8.25
C LEU A 475 17.18 -32.30 -9.77
N PRO A 476 17.66 -31.35 -10.60
CA PRO A 476 17.82 -31.64 -12.04
C PRO A 476 18.68 -32.88 -12.27
N ALA A 477 18.34 -33.62 -13.28
CA ALA A 477 19.11 -34.79 -13.66
C ALA A 477 20.58 -34.44 -13.99
N ASN A 478 21.52 -35.36 -13.74
CA ASN A 478 22.95 -35.12 -13.95
C ASN A 478 23.30 -34.73 -15.39
N GLU A 479 22.51 -35.16 -16.36
CA GLU A 479 22.64 -34.83 -17.78
C GLU A 479 22.55 -33.32 -18.03
N THR A 480 21.86 -32.57 -17.17
CA THR A 480 21.75 -31.11 -17.21
C THR A 480 23.12 -30.44 -17.07
N TYR A 481 24.02 -31.07 -16.33
CA TYR A 481 25.36 -30.54 -16.00
C TYR A 481 26.47 -31.21 -16.84
N ALA A 482 26.21 -32.32 -17.50
CA ALA A 482 27.23 -33.15 -18.16
C ALA A 482 28.10 -32.38 -19.18
N ALA A 483 27.55 -31.36 -19.84
CA ALA A 483 28.31 -30.52 -20.77
C ALA A 483 29.42 -29.68 -20.13
N PHE A 484 29.45 -29.59 -18.79
CA PHE A 484 30.41 -28.78 -18.01
C PHE A 484 31.43 -29.63 -17.24
N ASP A 485 31.24 -30.95 -17.16
CA ASP A 485 32.07 -31.86 -16.36
C ASP A 485 33.52 -31.92 -16.87
N GLU A 486 33.71 -31.89 -18.19
CA GLU A 486 35.05 -31.95 -18.79
C GLU A 486 35.74 -30.59 -18.90
N GLY A 487 35.03 -29.48 -18.52
CA GLY A 487 35.53 -28.11 -18.65
C GLY A 487 35.59 -27.62 -20.09
N THR A 488 36.34 -26.55 -20.32
CA THR A 488 36.54 -25.95 -21.66
C THR A 488 37.67 -26.65 -22.38
N PRO A 489 37.49 -27.06 -23.67
CA PRO A 489 38.55 -27.66 -24.44
C PRO A 489 39.84 -26.85 -24.49
N GLU A 490 40.99 -27.53 -24.56
CA GLU A 490 42.29 -26.89 -24.62
C GLU A 490 42.39 -25.93 -25.80
N GLY A 491 42.85 -24.69 -25.54
CA GLY A 491 42.98 -23.65 -26.53
C GLY A 491 41.70 -22.83 -26.79
N GLN A 492 40.59 -23.11 -26.10
CA GLN A 492 39.37 -22.30 -26.13
C GLN A 492 39.27 -21.46 -24.87
N GLU A 493 39.02 -20.18 -25.05
CA GLU A 493 38.68 -19.26 -23.97
C GLU A 493 37.18 -18.95 -23.97
N VAL A 494 36.53 -19.08 -22.82
CA VAL A 494 35.10 -18.78 -22.64
C VAL A 494 34.93 -17.92 -21.42
N SER A 495 34.10 -16.88 -21.53
CA SER A 495 33.77 -16.09 -20.34
C SER A 495 32.90 -16.90 -19.37
N THR A 496 33.08 -16.70 -18.07
CA THR A 496 32.28 -17.37 -17.04
C THR A 496 30.78 -17.01 -17.14
N THR A 497 30.46 -15.79 -17.62
CA THR A 497 29.07 -15.37 -17.88
C THR A 497 28.45 -16.23 -19.00
N MET A 498 29.17 -16.51 -20.09
CA MET A 498 28.66 -17.36 -21.17
C MET A 498 28.46 -18.81 -20.73
N VAL A 499 29.34 -19.31 -19.84
CA VAL A 499 29.16 -20.64 -19.24
C VAL A 499 27.91 -20.66 -18.37
N PHE A 500 27.73 -19.64 -17.54
CA PHE A 500 26.53 -19.50 -16.71
C PHE A 500 25.26 -19.46 -17.55
N VAL A 501 25.21 -18.66 -18.61
CA VAL A 501 24.03 -18.56 -19.51
C VAL A 501 23.72 -19.89 -20.17
N ARG A 502 24.75 -20.68 -20.57
CA ARG A 502 24.55 -22.05 -21.08
C ARG A 502 23.96 -22.96 -20.02
N LEU A 503 24.46 -22.90 -18.79
CA LEU A 503 23.93 -23.66 -17.67
C LEU A 503 22.48 -23.28 -17.39
N LEU A 504 22.18 -21.99 -17.33
CA LEU A 504 20.83 -21.46 -17.12
C LEU A 504 19.87 -21.98 -18.19
N ARG A 505 20.30 -21.98 -19.48
CA ARG A 505 19.51 -22.55 -20.58
C ARG A 505 19.24 -24.02 -20.39
N ASN A 506 20.23 -24.79 -19.94
CA ASN A 506 20.05 -26.22 -19.68
C ASN A 506 19.08 -26.46 -18.51
N LEU A 507 19.17 -25.65 -17.44
CA LEU A 507 18.22 -25.70 -16.34
C LEU A 507 16.80 -25.38 -16.80
N MET A 508 16.62 -24.35 -17.63
CA MET A 508 15.31 -24.00 -18.18
C MET A 508 14.70 -25.08 -19.12
N LYS A 509 15.52 -25.98 -19.60
CA LYS A 509 15.09 -27.14 -20.42
C LYS A 509 14.89 -28.44 -19.63
N SER A 510 15.30 -28.45 -18.38
CA SER A 510 15.17 -29.62 -17.52
C SER A 510 13.75 -29.77 -16.98
N ASP A 511 13.48 -30.80 -16.23
CA ASP A 511 12.22 -31.11 -15.54
C ASP A 511 11.80 -30.08 -14.52
N ILE A 512 12.75 -29.27 -13.99
CA ILE A 512 12.46 -28.12 -13.11
C ILE A 512 12.35 -26.81 -13.90
N GLY A 513 12.50 -26.84 -15.20
CA GLY A 513 12.70 -25.68 -16.06
C GLY A 513 11.60 -24.62 -15.95
N GLU A 514 10.35 -25.03 -15.81
CA GLU A 514 9.22 -24.10 -15.67
C GLU A 514 9.30 -23.21 -14.43
N LYS A 515 10.03 -23.65 -13.40
CA LYS A 515 10.23 -22.93 -12.13
C LYS A 515 11.43 -21.98 -12.13
N VAL A 516 12.28 -22.08 -13.16
CA VAL A 516 13.46 -21.21 -13.31
C VAL A 516 13.03 -19.84 -13.81
N VAL A 517 13.40 -18.77 -13.10
CA VAL A 517 12.98 -17.40 -13.39
C VAL A 517 14.22 -16.50 -13.58
N PRO A 518 14.69 -16.32 -14.84
CA PRO A 518 15.72 -15.32 -15.11
C PRO A 518 15.18 -13.90 -14.94
N ILE A 519 15.93 -13.05 -14.26
CA ILE A 519 15.56 -11.64 -13.98
C ILE A 519 16.73 -10.76 -14.43
N ILE A 520 16.45 -9.77 -15.27
CA ILE A 520 17.46 -8.91 -15.88
C ILE A 520 17.03 -7.43 -15.89
N PRO A 521 17.95 -6.50 -15.64
CA PRO A 521 17.71 -5.06 -15.74
C PRO A 521 18.14 -4.50 -17.11
N ASP A 522 17.48 -4.96 -18.21
CA ASP A 522 17.76 -4.53 -19.60
C ASP A 522 19.21 -4.77 -20.10
N GLU A 523 19.89 -5.78 -19.58
CA GLU A 523 21.30 -6.06 -19.92
C GLU A 523 21.54 -7.47 -20.48
N GLY A 524 20.46 -8.18 -20.80
CA GLY A 524 20.50 -9.58 -21.21
C GLY A 524 21.38 -9.84 -22.44
N ARG A 525 21.38 -8.95 -23.45
CA ARG A 525 22.24 -9.08 -24.64
C ARG A 525 23.73 -8.98 -24.30
N THR A 526 24.08 -8.09 -23.38
CA THR A 526 25.46 -7.93 -22.90
C THR A 526 25.96 -9.17 -22.17
N PHE A 527 25.06 -9.88 -21.50
CA PHE A 527 25.36 -11.16 -20.84
C PHE A 527 25.30 -12.38 -21.78
N GLY A 528 24.93 -12.18 -23.06
CA GLY A 528 24.79 -13.27 -24.04
C GLY A 528 23.51 -14.07 -23.87
N MET A 529 22.45 -13.47 -23.33
CA MET A 529 21.15 -14.13 -23.11
C MET A 529 20.20 -14.02 -24.31
N ASP A 530 20.61 -13.38 -25.44
CA ASP A 530 19.78 -13.26 -26.65
C ASP A 530 19.09 -14.56 -27.09
N PRO A 531 19.76 -15.74 -27.07
CA PRO A 531 19.12 -16.98 -27.49
C PRO A 531 17.93 -17.36 -26.60
N LEU A 532 17.91 -16.90 -25.34
CA LEU A 532 16.84 -17.20 -24.42
C LEU A 532 15.56 -16.40 -24.74
N PHE A 533 15.67 -15.21 -25.32
CA PHE A 533 14.52 -14.34 -25.63
C PHE A 533 13.56 -15.00 -26.63
N SER A 534 14.09 -15.59 -27.69
CA SER A 534 13.28 -16.27 -28.69
C SER A 534 12.80 -17.65 -28.23
N GLU A 535 13.58 -18.34 -27.38
CA GLU A 535 13.31 -19.71 -26.94
C GLU A 535 12.29 -19.76 -25.80
N PHE A 536 12.42 -18.89 -24.79
CA PHE A 536 11.60 -18.89 -23.56
C PHE A 536 10.66 -17.69 -23.45
N GLY A 537 10.92 -16.63 -24.20
CA GLY A 537 10.13 -15.39 -24.18
C GLY A 537 10.40 -14.50 -22.98
N ILE A 538 10.22 -13.20 -23.18
CA ILE A 538 10.18 -12.19 -22.12
C ILE A 538 8.72 -12.06 -21.67
N TYR A 539 8.50 -12.00 -20.37
CA TYR A 539 7.16 -11.85 -19.84
C TYR A 539 6.63 -10.43 -20.08
N SER A 540 5.43 -10.36 -20.61
CA SER A 540 4.63 -9.14 -20.72
C SER A 540 3.18 -9.47 -20.37
N SER A 541 2.58 -8.75 -19.42
CA SER A 541 1.19 -8.98 -18.99
C SER A 541 0.17 -8.83 -20.13
N PHE A 542 0.52 -8.11 -21.19
CA PHE A 542 -0.31 -7.86 -22.39
C PHE A 542 0.13 -8.67 -23.62
N GLY A 543 1.21 -9.43 -23.52
CA GLY A 543 1.87 -10.03 -24.69
C GLY A 543 2.54 -8.97 -25.56
N GLN A 544 2.82 -9.32 -26.82
CA GLN A 544 3.51 -8.45 -27.77
C GLN A 544 2.51 -7.80 -28.73
N LEU A 545 2.14 -6.55 -28.47
CA LEU A 545 1.16 -5.80 -29.27
C LEU A 545 1.77 -5.07 -30.47
N TYR A 546 3.06 -5.26 -30.75
CA TYR A 546 3.80 -4.64 -31.83
C TYR A 546 4.65 -5.67 -32.58
N THR A 547 5.12 -5.34 -33.76
CA THR A 547 6.08 -6.15 -34.50
C THR A 547 7.49 -5.66 -34.17
N PRO A 548 8.37 -6.50 -33.54
CA PRO A 548 9.71 -6.08 -33.20
C PRO A 548 10.55 -5.80 -34.46
N VAL A 549 11.45 -4.85 -34.37
CA VAL A 549 12.30 -4.43 -35.50
C VAL A 549 13.20 -5.56 -36.00
N ASP A 550 13.55 -6.47 -35.11
CA ASP A 550 14.37 -7.65 -35.36
C ASP A 550 13.58 -8.94 -35.65
N HIS A 551 12.26 -8.85 -35.92
CA HIS A 551 11.35 -9.98 -36.11
C HIS A 551 11.81 -11.01 -37.17
N LYS A 552 12.69 -10.61 -38.10
CA LYS A 552 13.27 -11.48 -39.12
C LYS A 552 14.57 -12.15 -38.68
N MET A 553 15.11 -11.78 -37.51
CA MET A 553 16.33 -12.37 -36.98
C MET A 553 16.04 -13.67 -36.24
N LEU A 554 17.00 -14.58 -36.23
CA LEU A 554 16.88 -15.87 -35.56
C LEU A 554 16.77 -15.71 -34.02
N MET A 555 17.42 -14.69 -33.47
CA MET A 555 17.43 -14.36 -32.05
C MET A 555 16.71 -13.01 -31.86
N ASN A 556 15.40 -12.99 -32.16
CA ASN A 556 14.60 -11.78 -32.04
C ASN A 556 14.12 -11.55 -30.60
N TYR A 557 13.82 -10.31 -30.29
CA TYR A 557 13.14 -9.92 -29.07
C TYR A 557 11.68 -10.41 -29.13
N LYS A 558 11.28 -11.21 -28.15
CA LYS A 558 9.95 -11.82 -28.15
C LYS A 558 9.31 -11.71 -26.77
N GLU A 559 8.19 -11.03 -26.72
CA GLU A 559 7.35 -10.91 -25.52
C GLU A 559 6.13 -11.84 -25.61
N SER A 560 5.68 -12.32 -24.44
CA SER A 560 4.52 -13.19 -24.33
C SER A 560 3.94 -13.13 -22.91
N THR A 561 2.63 -13.34 -22.78
CA THR A 561 1.99 -13.51 -21.47
C THR A 561 2.51 -14.75 -20.74
N SER A 562 2.98 -15.76 -21.47
CA SER A 562 3.63 -16.95 -20.93
C SER A 562 5.16 -16.88 -20.95
N GLY A 563 5.74 -15.71 -21.24
CA GLY A 563 7.19 -15.50 -21.21
C GLY A 563 7.79 -15.85 -19.86
N GLN A 564 9.00 -16.39 -19.87
CA GLN A 564 9.63 -16.90 -18.66
C GLN A 564 10.62 -15.91 -18.04
N ILE A 565 11.19 -15.03 -18.86
CA ILE A 565 12.20 -14.06 -18.42
C ILE A 565 11.50 -12.79 -17.93
N LEU A 566 11.84 -12.34 -16.72
CA LEU A 566 11.43 -11.03 -16.20
C LEU A 566 12.48 -9.99 -16.60
N GLU A 567 12.10 -9.08 -17.48
CA GLU A 567 12.90 -7.91 -17.83
C GLU A 567 12.31 -6.67 -17.18
N GLU A 568 13.06 -6.08 -16.23
CA GLU A 568 12.56 -5.06 -15.33
C GLU A 568 12.85 -3.62 -15.80
N GLY A 569 13.49 -3.50 -16.98
CA GLY A 569 14.04 -2.24 -17.43
C GLY A 569 15.30 -1.87 -16.65
N ILE A 570 15.90 -0.71 -16.92
CA ILE A 570 17.13 -0.23 -16.27
C ILE A 570 16.82 0.13 -14.81
N SER A 571 16.60 -0.89 -13.99
CA SER A 571 16.24 -0.76 -12.59
C SER A 571 16.66 -1.98 -11.77
N GLU A 572 17.76 -1.88 -11.07
CA GLU A 572 18.21 -2.91 -10.12
C GLU A 572 17.25 -3.06 -8.95
N ALA A 573 16.60 -1.97 -8.52
CA ALA A 573 15.62 -1.99 -7.43
C ALA A 573 14.39 -2.84 -7.80
N ASN A 574 13.85 -2.69 -9.01
CA ASN A 574 12.76 -3.54 -9.49
C ASN A 574 13.20 -4.99 -9.61
N SER A 575 14.40 -5.22 -10.15
CA SER A 575 14.93 -6.57 -10.39
C SER A 575 15.08 -7.37 -9.10
N ILE A 576 15.65 -6.76 -8.05
CA ILE A 576 15.80 -7.45 -6.75
C ILE A 576 14.44 -7.62 -6.04
N ALA A 577 13.51 -6.69 -6.19
CA ALA A 577 12.17 -6.83 -5.61
C ALA A 577 11.38 -7.96 -6.31
N SER A 578 11.48 -8.09 -7.63
CA SER A 578 10.96 -9.25 -8.39
C SER A 578 11.63 -10.55 -7.96
N TRP A 579 12.95 -10.51 -7.72
CA TRP A 579 13.69 -11.66 -7.23
C TRP A 579 13.20 -12.08 -5.84
N ILE A 580 12.93 -11.13 -4.92
CA ILE A 580 12.37 -11.41 -3.59
C ILE A 580 10.98 -12.05 -3.73
N ALA A 581 10.10 -11.48 -4.56
CA ALA A 581 8.76 -12.02 -4.81
C ALA A 581 8.83 -13.46 -5.32
N SER A 582 9.73 -13.73 -6.26
CA SER A 582 9.97 -15.08 -6.79
C SER A 582 10.56 -16.01 -5.71
N ALA A 583 11.64 -15.62 -5.03
CA ALA A 583 12.33 -16.45 -4.05
C ALA A 583 11.45 -16.79 -2.82
N THR A 584 10.40 -16.01 -2.55
CA THR A 584 9.44 -16.24 -1.46
C THR A 584 8.14 -16.88 -1.91
N SER A 585 7.99 -17.22 -3.20
CA SER A 585 6.75 -17.79 -3.77
C SER A 585 6.31 -19.10 -3.12
N TYR A 586 7.24 -19.85 -2.55
CA TYR A 586 6.93 -21.05 -1.77
C TYR A 586 6.04 -20.76 -0.55
N SER A 587 6.16 -19.57 0.05
CA SER A 587 5.39 -19.20 1.25
C SER A 587 4.10 -18.45 0.94
N HIS A 588 4.02 -17.73 -0.18
CA HIS A 588 2.83 -16.95 -0.50
C HIS A 588 1.94 -17.58 -1.58
N ALA A 589 2.50 -18.48 -2.41
CA ALA A 589 1.77 -19.17 -3.47
C ALA A 589 1.90 -20.70 -3.40
N GLY A 590 2.66 -21.26 -2.45
CA GLY A 590 2.90 -22.69 -2.33
C GLY A 590 3.75 -23.29 -3.46
N ILE A 591 4.33 -22.47 -4.33
CA ILE A 591 5.11 -22.86 -5.50
C ILE A 591 6.55 -22.37 -5.32
N PRO A 592 7.54 -23.27 -5.13
CA PRO A 592 8.93 -22.86 -5.11
C PRO A 592 9.38 -22.51 -6.54
N THR A 593 9.90 -21.30 -6.73
CA THR A 593 10.58 -20.90 -7.95
C THR A 593 12.06 -20.69 -7.70
N LEU A 594 12.86 -20.70 -8.76
CA LEU A 594 14.32 -20.57 -8.74
C LEU A 594 14.71 -19.31 -9.51
N PRO A 595 14.72 -18.14 -8.87
CA PRO A 595 15.08 -16.91 -9.55
C PRO A 595 16.59 -16.73 -9.68
N PHE A 596 17.00 -16.23 -10.84
CA PHE A 596 18.37 -15.85 -11.16
C PHE A 596 18.40 -14.38 -11.55
N TYR A 597 18.89 -13.52 -10.66
CA TYR A 597 19.08 -12.12 -10.94
C TYR A 597 20.52 -11.88 -11.40
N VAL A 598 20.68 -11.40 -12.63
CA VAL A 598 21.98 -11.12 -13.27
C VAL A 598 22.16 -9.62 -13.35
N PHE A 599 23.25 -9.09 -12.81
CA PHE A 599 23.54 -7.66 -12.73
C PHE A 599 25.04 -7.36 -12.83
N TYR A 600 25.39 -6.15 -13.15
CA TYR A 600 26.75 -5.64 -12.99
C TYR A 600 27.06 -5.40 -11.52
N SER A 601 28.18 -5.93 -11.02
CA SER A 601 28.58 -5.82 -9.61
C SER A 601 28.65 -4.37 -9.12
N MET A 602 29.06 -3.43 -9.99
CA MET A 602 29.15 -2.02 -9.69
C MET A 602 27.80 -1.37 -9.35
N PHE A 603 26.71 -1.85 -9.96
CA PHE A 603 25.36 -1.28 -9.78
C PHE A 603 24.45 -2.15 -8.91
N GLY A 604 24.82 -3.39 -8.59
CA GLY A 604 24.03 -4.31 -7.80
C GLY A 604 24.06 -3.96 -6.31
N PHE A 605 25.09 -4.40 -5.61
CA PHE A 605 25.16 -4.30 -4.13
C PHE A 605 24.99 -2.88 -3.58
N GLN A 606 25.57 -1.88 -4.23
CA GLN A 606 25.50 -0.50 -3.76
C GLN A 606 24.10 0.09 -3.84
N ARG A 607 23.30 -0.32 -4.83
CA ARG A 607 21.96 0.23 -5.06
C ARG A 607 20.85 -0.52 -4.35
N VAL A 608 21.06 -1.81 -4.04
CA VAL A 608 20.02 -2.70 -3.53
C VAL A 608 20.38 -3.35 -2.21
N ASN A 609 21.33 -2.79 -1.48
CA ASN A 609 21.83 -3.38 -0.24
C ASN A 609 20.74 -3.56 0.81
N ASP A 610 19.88 -2.58 1.01
CA ASP A 610 18.72 -2.63 1.90
C ASP A 610 17.71 -3.71 1.50
N GLN A 611 17.47 -3.90 0.19
CA GLN A 611 16.62 -4.98 -0.31
C GLN A 611 17.26 -6.36 -0.14
N ILE A 612 18.59 -6.46 -0.17
CA ILE A 612 19.30 -7.71 0.17
C ILE A 612 19.06 -8.07 1.64
N TRP A 613 19.07 -7.09 2.55
CA TRP A 613 18.68 -7.29 3.94
C TRP A 613 17.20 -7.72 4.05
N ALA A 614 16.31 -7.03 3.35
CA ALA A 614 14.88 -7.39 3.31
C ALA A 614 14.66 -8.81 2.75
N ALA A 615 15.45 -9.24 1.77
CA ALA A 615 15.43 -10.61 1.25
C ALA A 615 15.78 -11.64 2.32
N ALA A 616 16.83 -11.36 3.11
CA ALA A 616 17.22 -12.23 4.23
C ALA A 616 16.13 -12.31 5.30
N ASP A 617 15.52 -11.17 5.63
CA ASP A 617 14.42 -11.07 6.59
C ASP A 617 13.15 -11.76 6.10
N ALA A 618 12.88 -11.71 4.78
CA ALA A 618 11.78 -12.42 4.12
C ALA A 618 12.00 -13.94 4.05
N ARG A 619 13.18 -14.45 4.46
CA ARG A 619 13.59 -15.85 4.31
C ARG A 619 13.70 -16.30 2.84
N ALA A 620 14.02 -15.38 1.95
CA ALA A 620 14.44 -15.71 0.60
C ALA A 620 15.82 -16.38 0.68
N VAL A 621 15.93 -17.63 0.22
CA VAL A 621 17.21 -18.34 0.19
C VAL A 621 17.99 -17.87 -1.02
N SER A 622 19.19 -17.31 -0.79
CA SER A 622 20.04 -16.79 -1.87
C SER A 622 21.45 -17.39 -1.82
N TYR A 623 22.01 -17.54 -3.02
CA TYR A 623 23.44 -17.78 -3.22
C TYR A 623 23.98 -16.72 -4.17
N THR A 624 25.05 -16.02 -3.77
CA THR A 624 25.66 -14.98 -4.59
C THR A 624 27.04 -15.41 -5.05
N HIS A 625 27.28 -15.33 -6.36
CA HIS A 625 28.55 -15.60 -6.99
C HIS A 625 29.09 -14.36 -7.71
N LEU A 626 30.26 -13.89 -7.30
CA LEU A 626 30.96 -12.79 -7.94
C LEU A 626 32.12 -13.29 -8.78
N ARG A 627 32.31 -12.70 -9.96
CA ARG A 627 33.46 -12.98 -10.81
C ARG A 627 34.67 -12.20 -10.30
N ALA A 628 35.83 -12.87 -10.25
CA ALA A 628 37.05 -12.29 -9.67
C ALA A 628 37.56 -11.02 -10.39
N HIS A 629 37.30 -10.87 -11.69
CA HIS A 629 37.77 -9.69 -12.45
C HIS A 629 36.76 -8.54 -12.46
N GLU A 630 35.61 -8.68 -11.81
CA GLU A 630 34.64 -7.61 -11.61
C GLU A 630 34.80 -6.93 -10.24
N THR A 631 35.68 -7.45 -9.44
CA THR A 631 36.11 -6.89 -8.16
C THR A 631 37.46 -6.20 -8.35
#